data_c5f2b7e31483c15b95d625bd39b014be
#
_entry.id   c5f2b7e31483c15b95d625bd39b014be
#
_cell.length_a   1.000
_cell.length_b   1.000
_cell.length_c   1.000
_cell.angle_alpha   90.00
_cell.angle_beta   90.00
_cell.angle_gamma   90.00
#
_symmetry.space_group_name_H-M   'P 1'
#
loop_
_entity.id
_entity.type
_entity.pdbx_description
1 polymer ?
#
loop_
_entity_poly.entity_id
_entity_poly.type
_entity_poly.pdbx_seq_one_letter_code
_entity_poly.pdbx_strand_id
1 'polypeptide(L)'
;TQVVAAASDEVSASISTVAAAGEQMTAAIAQIAAATSEASSMASSAVAAATAAGGAIERLDASSHEIGDVVKLITSIAEQTNLLALNATIEAARAGELGKGFAVVAGEVKELARQTAQATEEIVARVSATQGDAAAAAAAVTQIGEVISRIDEVQGTIAAAVEEQSATTNEMVRNVTEVSSGSAQITASVADIARGTDQDRESAGHTASTATSLAASASRLQDLTGRFTV
;
A
#
# COMPACT_ATOMS: atom_id res chain seq x y z
N THR A 1 -47.85 22.81 6.07
CA THR A 1 -46.92 23.47 5.13
C THR A 1 -45.63 23.88 5.84
N GLN A 2 -45.65 24.57 6.99
CA GLN A 2 -44.45 25.04 7.71
C GLN A 2 -43.49 23.90 8.13
N VAL A 3 -43.99 22.76 8.64
CA VAL A 3 -43.19 21.59 9.02
C VAL A 3 -42.46 20.98 7.81
N VAL A 4 -43.11 20.89 6.65
CA VAL A 4 -42.53 20.33 5.43
C VAL A 4 -41.46 21.30 4.88
N ALA A 5 -41.67 22.61 4.95
CA ALA A 5 -40.68 23.59 4.55
C ALA A 5 -39.41 23.48 5.41
N ALA A 6 -39.55 23.42 6.75
CA ALA A 6 -38.41 23.26 7.67
C ALA A 6 -37.67 21.94 7.44
N ALA A 7 -38.39 20.85 7.18
CA ALA A 7 -37.75 19.56 6.83
C ALA A 7 -36.99 19.62 5.50
N SER A 8 -37.49 20.34 4.49
CA SER A 8 -36.79 20.55 3.21
C SER A 8 -35.53 21.38 3.37
N ASP A 9 -35.51 22.37 4.25
CA ASP A 9 -34.33 23.17 4.57
C ASP A 9 -33.27 22.33 5.26
N GLU A 10 -33.65 21.46 6.21
CA GLU A 10 -32.77 20.52 6.87
C GLU A 10 -32.16 19.48 5.90
N VAL A 11 -32.99 18.96 4.99
CA VAL A 11 -32.52 18.07 3.91
C VAL A 11 -31.53 18.79 3.01
N SER A 12 -31.78 20.05 2.64
CA SER A 12 -30.88 20.85 1.80
C SER A 12 -29.51 21.10 2.49
N ALA A 13 -29.50 21.37 3.80
CA ALA A 13 -28.28 21.52 4.59
C ALA A 13 -27.51 20.18 4.65
N SER A 14 -28.21 19.07 4.86
CA SER A 14 -27.62 17.71 4.87
C SER A 14 -27.00 17.37 3.51
N ILE A 15 -27.66 17.67 2.41
CA ILE A 15 -27.20 17.48 1.03
C ILE A 15 -25.90 18.25 0.81
N SER A 16 -25.82 19.50 1.24
CA SER A 16 -24.60 20.32 1.12
C SER A 16 -23.42 19.69 1.85
N THR A 17 -23.66 19.14 3.04
CA THR A 17 -22.65 18.43 3.83
C THR A 17 -22.17 17.15 3.14
N VAL A 18 -23.10 16.37 2.58
CA VAL A 18 -22.77 15.12 1.86
C VAL A 18 -22.04 15.44 0.55
N ALA A 19 -22.40 16.51 -0.16
CA ALA A 19 -21.71 16.96 -1.36
C ALA A 19 -20.24 17.31 -1.06
N ALA A 20 -20.00 18.12 -0.01
CA ALA A 20 -18.65 18.45 0.43
C ALA A 20 -17.83 17.20 0.85
N ALA A 21 -18.47 16.27 1.55
CA ALA A 21 -17.82 14.98 1.90
C ALA A 21 -17.48 14.14 0.64
N GLY A 22 -18.32 14.16 -0.39
CA GLY A 22 -18.10 13.52 -1.68
C GLY A 22 -16.88 14.09 -2.43
N GLU A 23 -16.74 15.43 -2.43
CA GLU A 23 -15.57 16.09 -3.01
C GLU A 23 -14.28 15.72 -2.25
N GLN A 24 -14.32 15.71 -0.92
CA GLN A 24 -13.19 15.30 -0.09
C GLN A 24 -12.82 13.84 -0.34
N MET A 25 -13.82 12.95 -0.48
CA MET A 25 -13.61 11.53 -0.78
C MET A 25 -12.96 11.35 -2.16
N THR A 26 -13.39 12.09 -3.17
CA THR A 26 -12.77 12.09 -4.50
C THR A 26 -11.29 12.47 -4.45
N ALA A 27 -10.96 13.53 -3.68
CA ALA A 27 -9.58 13.95 -3.49
C ALA A 27 -8.76 12.88 -2.74
N ALA A 28 -9.32 12.27 -1.69
CA ALA A 28 -8.65 11.20 -0.94
C ALA A 28 -8.40 9.96 -1.80
N ILE A 29 -9.37 9.55 -2.62
CA ILE A 29 -9.25 8.43 -3.57
C ILE A 29 -8.11 8.70 -4.57
N ALA A 30 -8.02 9.92 -5.11
CA ALA A 30 -6.94 10.30 -6.02
C ALA A 30 -5.56 10.23 -5.33
N GLN A 31 -5.46 10.63 -4.07
CA GLN A 31 -4.23 10.51 -3.29
C GLN A 31 -3.85 9.03 -3.04
N ILE A 32 -4.82 8.18 -2.70
CA ILE A 32 -4.59 6.74 -2.51
C ILE A 32 -4.12 6.11 -3.81
N ALA A 33 -4.74 6.44 -4.96
CA ALA A 33 -4.32 5.96 -6.27
C ALA A 33 -2.87 6.33 -6.60
N ALA A 34 -2.48 7.58 -6.35
CA ALA A 34 -1.11 8.04 -6.54
C ALA A 34 -0.12 7.31 -5.63
N ALA A 35 -0.44 7.17 -4.33
CA ALA A 35 0.40 6.45 -3.37
C ALA A 35 0.55 4.96 -3.71
N THR A 36 -0.52 4.31 -4.19
CA THR A 36 -0.50 2.92 -4.64
C THR A 36 0.41 2.74 -5.87
N SER A 37 0.32 3.65 -6.84
CA SER A 37 1.20 3.64 -8.03
C SER A 37 2.68 3.85 -7.66
N GLU A 38 2.96 4.77 -6.74
CA GLU A 38 4.30 5.00 -6.22
C GLU A 38 4.84 3.77 -5.47
N ALA A 39 4.03 3.15 -4.62
CA ALA A 39 4.40 1.95 -3.89
C ALA A 39 4.70 0.77 -4.83
N SER A 40 3.93 0.57 -5.91
CA SER A 40 4.21 -0.45 -6.93
C SER A 40 5.53 -0.17 -7.66
N SER A 41 5.83 1.10 -7.99
CA SER A 41 7.11 1.49 -8.57
C SER A 41 8.29 1.21 -7.63
N MET A 42 8.12 1.50 -6.33
CA MET A 42 9.14 1.19 -5.31
C MET A 42 9.34 -0.32 -5.15
N ALA A 43 8.26 -1.11 -5.16
CA ALA A 43 8.33 -2.57 -5.12
C ALA A 43 9.13 -3.12 -6.31
N SER A 44 8.84 -2.64 -7.53
CA SER A 44 9.59 -3.03 -8.73
C SER A 44 11.09 -2.68 -8.63
N SER A 45 11.42 -1.49 -8.11
CA SER A 45 12.79 -1.07 -7.87
C SER A 45 13.49 -1.95 -6.83
N ALA A 46 12.79 -2.34 -5.79
CA ALA A 46 13.30 -3.21 -4.74
C ALA A 46 13.55 -4.64 -5.25
N VAL A 47 12.70 -5.17 -6.15
CA VAL A 47 12.97 -6.45 -6.84
C VAL A 47 14.26 -6.38 -7.65
N ALA A 48 14.45 -5.31 -8.42
CA ALA A 48 15.67 -5.12 -9.20
C ALA A 48 16.91 -5.06 -8.30
N ALA A 49 16.84 -4.37 -7.17
CA ALA A 49 17.93 -4.29 -6.19
C ALA A 49 18.22 -5.65 -5.53
N ALA A 50 17.18 -6.39 -5.14
CA ALA A 50 17.31 -7.74 -4.60
C ALA A 50 17.96 -8.69 -5.61
N THR A 51 17.54 -8.66 -6.87
CA THR A 51 18.13 -9.46 -7.96
C THR A 51 19.61 -9.13 -8.16
N ALA A 52 19.96 -7.85 -8.16
CA ALA A 52 21.36 -7.42 -8.27
C ALA A 52 22.21 -7.87 -7.08
N ALA A 53 21.66 -7.79 -5.85
CA ALA A 53 22.33 -8.29 -4.64
C ALA A 53 22.52 -9.82 -4.70
N GLY A 54 21.50 -10.56 -5.13
CA GLY A 54 21.61 -12.02 -5.35
C GLY A 54 22.73 -12.38 -6.30
N GLY A 55 22.80 -11.72 -7.46
CA GLY A 55 23.89 -11.94 -8.42
C GLY A 55 25.28 -11.54 -7.90
N ALA A 56 25.38 -10.58 -6.95
CA ALA A 56 26.65 -10.26 -6.30
C ALA A 56 27.07 -11.37 -5.31
N ILE A 57 26.11 -11.93 -4.58
CA ILE A 57 26.35 -13.03 -3.64
C ILE A 57 26.78 -14.29 -4.40
N GLU A 58 26.15 -14.62 -5.53
CA GLU A 58 26.56 -15.75 -6.38
C GLU A 58 28.01 -15.61 -6.85
N ARG A 59 28.42 -14.41 -7.28
CA ARG A 59 29.82 -14.15 -7.64
C ARG A 59 30.78 -14.29 -6.47
N LEU A 60 30.36 -13.87 -5.27
CA LEU A 60 31.15 -14.02 -4.04
C LEU A 60 31.35 -15.51 -3.69
N ASP A 61 30.29 -16.30 -3.81
CA ASP A 61 30.35 -17.74 -3.58
C ASP A 61 31.29 -18.43 -4.58
N ALA A 62 31.14 -18.13 -5.89
CA ALA A 62 32.04 -18.66 -6.93
C ALA A 62 33.51 -18.28 -6.66
N SER A 63 33.81 -17.02 -6.32
CA SER A 63 35.16 -16.58 -5.99
C SER A 63 35.70 -17.25 -4.74
N SER A 64 34.86 -17.50 -3.74
CA SER A 64 35.25 -18.23 -2.52
C SER A 64 35.59 -19.69 -2.82
N HIS A 65 34.89 -20.34 -3.75
CA HIS A 65 35.21 -21.68 -4.23
C HIS A 65 36.57 -21.70 -4.94
N GLU A 66 36.82 -20.75 -5.85
CA GLU A 66 38.13 -20.62 -6.52
C GLU A 66 39.28 -20.44 -5.53
N ILE A 67 39.10 -19.57 -4.53
CA ILE A 67 40.09 -19.37 -3.45
C ILE A 67 40.33 -20.70 -2.70
N GLY A 68 39.24 -21.43 -2.38
CA GLY A 68 39.35 -22.73 -1.72
C GLY A 68 40.20 -23.74 -2.50
N ASP A 69 40.04 -23.76 -3.82
CA ASP A 69 40.82 -24.67 -4.68
C ASP A 69 42.30 -24.26 -4.77
N VAL A 70 42.58 -22.96 -4.84
CA VAL A 70 43.97 -22.45 -4.77
C VAL A 70 44.62 -22.80 -3.42
N VAL A 71 43.91 -22.65 -2.31
CA VAL A 71 44.42 -22.97 -0.97
C VAL A 71 44.71 -24.48 -0.82
N LYS A 72 43.84 -25.35 -1.36
CA LYS A 72 44.13 -26.81 -1.43
C LYS A 72 45.42 -27.12 -2.19
N LEU A 73 45.67 -26.44 -3.30
CA LEU A 73 46.91 -26.56 -4.06
C LEU A 73 48.11 -26.13 -3.25
N ILE A 74 48.02 -24.99 -2.56
CA ILE A 74 49.10 -24.49 -1.69
C ILE A 74 49.41 -25.49 -0.54
N THR A 75 48.36 -26.04 0.07
CA THR A 75 48.50 -27.08 1.09
C THR A 75 49.24 -28.28 0.55
N SER A 76 48.89 -28.78 -0.65
CA SER A 76 49.60 -29.90 -1.28
C SER A 76 51.07 -29.58 -1.59
N ILE A 77 51.37 -28.36 -2.05
CA ILE A 77 52.73 -27.89 -2.28
C ILE A 77 53.52 -27.85 -0.94
N ALA A 78 52.90 -27.37 0.13
CA ALA A 78 53.53 -27.34 1.45
C ALA A 78 53.84 -28.75 1.95
N GLU A 79 52.91 -29.70 1.80
CA GLU A 79 53.16 -31.11 2.15
C GLU A 79 54.31 -31.73 1.34
N GLN A 80 54.32 -31.50 0.00
CA GLN A 80 55.43 -31.94 -0.85
C GLN A 80 56.75 -31.32 -0.46
N THR A 81 56.76 -30.01 -0.12
CA THR A 81 57.96 -29.29 0.32
C THR A 81 58.46 -29.84 1.65
N ASN A 82 57.57 -30.17 2.59
CA ASN A 82 57.89 -30.80 3.84
C ASN A 82 58.53 -32.18 3.63
N LEU A 83 58.02 -32.99 2.69
CA LEU A 83 58.58 -34.29 2.33
C LEU A 83 59.97 -34.15 1.68
N LEU A 84 60.14 -33.16 0.79
CA LEU A 84 61.44 -32.86 0.17
C LEU A 84 62.49 -32.42 1.21
N ALA A 85 62.10 -31.55 2.14
CA ALA A 85 62.93 -31.10 3.23
C ALA A 85 63.30 -32.22 4.18
N LEU A 86 62.38 -33.14 4.46
CA LEU A 86 62.67 -34.36 5.24
C LEU A 86 63.70 -35.24 4.54
N ASN A 87 63.55 -35.50 3.26
CA ASN A 87 64.52 -36.28 2.48
C ASN A 87 65.93 -35.61 2.48
N ALA A 88 65.94 -34.27 2.29
CA ALA A 88 67.19 -33.52 2.35
C ALA A 88 67.87 -33.57 3.76
N THR A 89 67.07 -33.55 4.82
CA THR A 89 67.57 -33.72 6.20
C THR A 89 68.19 -35.10 6.43
N ILE A 90 67.56 -36.14 5.89
CA ILE A 90 68.06 -37.51 5.96
C ILE A 90 69.41 -37.64 5.21
N GLU A 91 69.50 -37.07 4.02
CA GLU A 91 70.74 -37.19 3.21
C GLU A 91 71.89 -36.32 3.78
N ALA A 92 71.51 -35.14 4.35
CA ALA A 92 72.47 -34.32 5.07
C ALA A 92 73.04 -35.05 6.30
N ALA A 93 72.24 -35.78 7.06
CA ALA A 93 72.68 -36.63 8.17
C ALA A 93 73.61 -37.77 7.71
N ARG A 94 73.35 -38.32 6.53
CA ARG A 94 74.12 -39.37 5.89
C ARG A 94 75.54 -38.89 5.48
N ALA A 95 75.64 -37.60 5.12
CA ALA A 95 76.94 -36.97 4.74
C ALA A 95 77.80 -36.62 5.94
N GLY A 96 77.40 -36.83 7.17
CA GLY A 96 78.15 -36.59 8.38
C GLY A 96 78.57 -35.14 8.59
N GLU A 97 79.81 -34.85 8.94
CA GLU A 97 80.32 -33.49 9.19
C GLU A 97 80.19 -32.54 8.00
N LEU A 98 80.27 -33.06 6.75
CA LEU A 98 80.16 -32.29 5.53
C LEU A 98 78.67 -31.86 5.25
N GLY A 99 77.73 -32.54 5.86
CA GLY A 99 76.29 -32.25 5.69
C GLY A 99 75.69 -31.25 6.67
N LYS A 100 76.39 -30.78 7.69
CA LYS A 100 75.83 -29.94 8.77
C LYS A 100 75.17 -28.66 8.27
N GLY A 101 75.78 -27.94 7.34
CA GLY A 101 75.16 -26.74 6.75
C GLY A 101 73.86 -27.00 6.00
N PHE A 102 73.84 -28.12 5.27
CA PHE A 102 72.61 -28.57 4.53
C PHE A 102 71.50 -29.01 5.48
N ALA A 103 71.80 -29.65 6.57
CA ALA A 103 70.86 -30.07 7.60
C ALA A 103 70.14 -28.89 8.24
N VAL A 104 70.81 -27.75 8.49
CA VAL A 104 70.23 -26.53 9.03
C VAL A 104 69.21 -25.94 8.00
N VAL A 105 69.60 -25.81 6.72
CA VAL A 105 68.72 -25.29 5.66
C VAL A 105 67.50 -26.19 5.46
N ALA A 106 67.70 -27.50 5.42
CA ALA A 106 66.58 -28.47 5.28
C ALA A 106 65.61 -28.39 6.50
N GLY A 107 66.13 -28.19 7.69
CA GLY A 107 65.38 -27.98 8.90
C GLY A 107 64.50 -26.71 8.80
N GLU A 108 65.06 -25.59 8.31
CA GLU A 108 64.34 -24.33 8.12
C GLU A 108 63.22 -24.45 7.05
N VAL A 109 63.54 -25.10 5.93
CA VAL A 109 62.56 -25.36 4.87
C VAL A 109 61.40 -26.23 5.38
N LYS A 110 61.70 -27.25 6.19
CA LYS A 110 60.67 -28.10 6.80
C LYS A 110 59.77 -27.31 7.73
N GLU A 111 60.32 -26.44 8.57
CA GLU A 111 59.56 -25.61 9.49
C GLU A 111 58.68 -24.59 8.71
N LEU A 112 59.21 -23.97 7.65
CA LEU A 112 58.46 -23.07 6.78
C LEU A 112 57.29 -23.79 6.08
N ALA A 113 57.51 -25.00 5.60
CA ALA A 113 56.49 -25.84 5.00
C ALA A 113 55.37 -26.17 6.02
N ARG A 114 55.73 -26.50 7.25
CA ARG A 114 54.77 -26.76 8.35
C ARG A 114 53.94 -25.51 8.67
N GLN A 115 54.59 -24.35 8.78
CA GLN A 115 53.90 -23.05 9.03
C GLN A 115 52.96 -22.69 7.86
N THR A 116 53.39 -22.95 6.62
CA THR A 116 52.55 -22.75 5.43
C THR A 116 51.31 -23.65 5.46
N ALA A 117 51.47 -24.94 5.79
CA ALA A 117 50.32 -25.84 5.92
C ALA A 117 49.34 -25.37 7.02
N GLN A 118 49.84 -24.94 8.16
CA GLN A 118 49.03 -24.43 9.25
C GLN A 118 48.26 -23.14 8.82
N ALA A 119 48.94 -22.20 8.15
CA ALA A 119 48.30 -20.98 7.66
C ALA A 119 47.23 -21.28 6.62
N THR A 120 47.43 -22.27 5.75
CA THR A 120 46.40 -22.69 4.75
C THR A 120 45.20 -23.34 5.41
N GLU A 121 45.35 -24.12 6.49
CA GLU A 121 44.20 -24.64 7.26
C GLU A 121 43.34 -23.50 7.84
N GLU A 122 43.94 -22.44 8.38
CA GLU A 122 43.22 -21.26 8.87
C GLU A 122 42.45 -20.55 7.72
N ILE A 123 43.07 -20.45 6.54
CA ILE A 123 42.41 -19.84 5.36
C ILE A 123 41.23 -20.72 4.90
N VAL A 124 41.38 -22.04 4.87
CA VAL A 124 40.27 -22.96 4.54
C VAL A 124 39.10 -22.77 5.47
N ALA A 125 39.33 -22.65 6.78
CA ALA A 125 38.27 -22.40 7.76
C ALA A 125 37.55 -21.05 7.50
N ARG A 126 38.33 -19.99 7.18
CA ARG A 126 37.74 -18.67 6.86
C ARG A 126 36.95 -18.68 5.54
N VAL A 127 37.46 -19.34 4.51
CA VAL A 127 36.76 -19.50 3.22
C VAL A 127 35.44 -20.25 3.41
N SER A 128 35.45 -21.34 4.17
CA SER A 128 34.25 -22.11 4.48
C SER A 128 33.21 -21.27 5.25
N ALA A 129 33.64 -20.44 6.21
CA ALA A 129 32.76 -19.51 6.90
C ALA A 129 32.15 -18.48 5.93
N THR A 130 32.98 -17.92 5.03
CA THR A 130 32.48 -16.95 4.01
C THR A 130 31.46 -17.58 3.07
N GLN A 131 31.64 -18.83 2.66
CA GLN A 131 30.67 -19.59 1.86
C GLN A 131 29.34 -19.80 2.62
N GLY A 132 29.44 -20.14 3.91
CA GLY A 132 28.25 -20.25 4.77
C GLY A 132 27.48 -18.94 4.90
N ASP A 133 28.20 -17.82 5.09
CA ASP A 133 27.60 -16.49 5.16
C ASP A 133 26.97 -16.06 3.81
N ALA A 134 27.63 -16.39 2.68
CA ALA A 134 27.10 -16.13 1.35
C ALA A 134 25.80 -16.91 1.10
N ALA A 135 25.76 -18.19 1.47
CA ALA A 135 24.55 -19.01 1.35
C ALA A 135 23.39 -18.47 2.20
N ALA A 136 23.68 -18.06 3.44
CA ALA A 136 22.67 -17.44 4.31
C ALA A 136 22.16 -16.11 3.75
N ALA A 137 23.05 -15.27 3.21
CA ALA A 137 22.67 -14.01 2.57
C ALA A 137 21.84 -14.24 1.30
N ALA A 138 22.15 -15.24 0.47
CA ALA A 138 21.37 -15.61 -0.71
C ALA A 138 19.94 -16.04 -0.33
N ALA A 139 19.78 -16.84 0.72
CA ALA A 139 18.49 -17.26 1.24
C ALA A 139 17.68 -16.04 1.73
N ALA A 140 18.31 -15.11 2.45
CA ALA A 140 17.65 -13.88 2.91
C ALA A 140 17.19 -12.99 1.76
N VAL A 141 18.00 -12.82 0.70
CA VAL A 141 17.63 -12.07 -0.50
C VAL A 141 16.45 -12.71 -1.23
N THR A 142 16.42 -14.03 -1.33
CA THR A 142 15.28 -14.77 -1.91
C THR A 142 13.99 -14.49 -1.12
N GLN A 143 14.07 -14.56 0.20
CA GLN A 143 12.92 -14.27 1.08
C GLN A 143 12.43 -12.81 0.94
N ILE A 144 13.36 -11.85 0.81
CA ILE A 144 13.01 -10.45 0.52
C ILE A 144 12.25 -10.35 -0.82
N GLY A 145 12.70 -11.05 -1.85
CA GLY A 145 12.02 -11.10 -3.15
C GLY A 145 10.58 -11.60 -3.05
N GLU A 146 10.34 -12.66 -2.28
CA GLU A 146 9.01 -13.18 -2.02
C GLU A 146 8.10 -12.16 -1.32
N VAL A 147 8.63 -11.46 -0.30
CA VAL A 147 7.88 -10.42 0.43
C VAL A 147 7.51 -9.28 -0.51
N ILE A 148 8.44 -8.83 -1.36
CA ILE A 148 8.18 -7.75 -2.31
C ILE A 148 7.13 -8.17 -3.34
N SER A 149 7.17 -9.40 -3.82
CA SER A 149 6.14 -9.94 -4.73
C SER A 149 4.74 -9.94 -4.11
N ARG A 150 4.63 -10.26 -2.82
CA ARG A 150 3.37 -10.16 -2.09
C ARG A 150 2.90 -8.71 -1.90
N ILE A 151 3.84 -7.78 -1.72
CA ILE A 151 3.50 -6.35 -1.67
C ILE A 151 2.89 -5.90 -2.99
N ASP A 152 3.46 -6.29 -4.12
CA ASP A 152 2.94 -5.96 -5.46
C ASP A 152 1.53 -6.53 -5.68
N GLU A 153 1.26 -7.76 -5.27
CA GLU A 153 -0.08 -8.36 -5.30
C GLU A 153 -1.10 -7.56 -4.47
N VAL A 154 -0.70 -7.15 -3.26
CA VAL A 154 -1.54 -6.31 -2.39
C VAL A 154 -1.80 -4.95 -3.03
N GLN A 155 -0.79 -4.33 -3.68
CA GLN A 155 -0.98 -3.06 -4.40
C GLN A 155 -1.97 -3.21 -5.56
N GLY A 156 -1.95 -4.32 -6.28
CA GLY A 156 -2.96 -4.64 -7.30
C GLY A 156 -4.38 -4.71 -6.73
N THR A 157 -4.53 -5.33 -5.56
CA THR A 157 -5.83 -5.40 -4.86
C THR A 157 -6.32 -4.02 -4.41
N ILE A 158 -5.40 -3.18 -3.88
CA ILE A 158 -5.74 -1.80 -3.48
C ILE A 158 -6.15 -0.98 -4.71
N ALA A 159 -5.45 -1.11 -5.84
CA ALA A 159 -5.79 -0.41 -7.06
C ALA A 159 -7.21 -0.74 -7.54
N ALA A 160 -7.61 -2.00 -7.53
CA ALA A 160 -8.97 -2.43 -7.86
C ALA A 160 -10.02 -1.86 -6.89
N ALA A 161 -9.72 -1.86 -5.59
CA ALA A 161 -10.61 -1.27 -4.58
C ALA A 161 -10.77 0.25 -4.76
N VAL A 162 -9.71 0.95 -5.16
CA VAL A 162 -9.70 2.39 -5.46
C VAL A 162 -10.59 2.70 -6.68
N GLU A 163 -10.54 1.88 -7.73
CA GLU A 163 -11.43 2.02 -8.89
C GLU A 163 -12.90 1.84 -8.51
N GLU A 164 -13.22 0.83 -7.70
CA GLU A 164 -14.58 0.59 -7.20
C GLU A 164 -15.06 1.74 -6.31
N GLN A 165 -14.21 2.23 -5.39
CA GLN A 165 -14.53 3.40 -4.55
C GLN A 165 -14.77 4.65 -5.39
N SER A 166 -13.98 4.87 -6.44
CA SER A 166 -14.15 5.99 -7.36
C SER A 166 -15.50 5.92 -8.07
N ALA A 167 -15.89 4.75 -8.58
CA ALA A 167 -17.20 4.55 -9.21
C ALA A 167 -18.35 4.81 -8.23
N THR A 168 -18.28 4.27 -7.02
CA THR A 168 -19.29 4.44 -5.97
C THR A 168 -19.40 5.91 -5.53
N THR A 169 -18.27 6.61 -5.39
CA THR A 169 -18.25 8.03 -5.01
C THR A 169 -18.87 8.90 -6.09
N ASN A 170 -18.60 8.60 -7.37
CA ASN A 170 -19.23 9.31 -8.49
C ASN A 170 -20.74 9.07 -8.56
N GLU A 171 -21.21 7.87 -8.22
CA GLU A 171 -22.63 7.58 -8.10
C GLU A 171 -23.27 8.33 -6.93
N MET A 172 -22.60 8.38 -5.79
CA MET A 172 -23.04 9.17 -4.62
C MET A 172 -23.20 10.64 -4.97
N VAL A 173 -22.25 11.26 -5.66
CA VAL A 173 -22.34 12.68 -6.08
C VAL A 173 -23.52 12.91 -7.02
N ARG A 174 -23.79 11.97 -7.93
CA ARG A 174 -24.99 12.03 -8.78
C ARG A 174 -26.28 11.95 -7.98
N ASN A 175 -26.38 11.00 -7.05
CA ASN A 175 -27.55 10.82 -6.20
C ASN A 175 -27.80 12.06 -5.33
N VAL A 176 -26.74 12.67 -4.79
CA VAL A 176 -26.80 13.93 -4.04
C VAL A 176 -27.38 15.07 -4.89
N THR A 177 -26.99 15.16 -6.15
CA THR A 177 -27.51 16.16 -7.09
C THR A 177 -28.99 15.92 -7.37
N GLU A 178 -29.44 14.69 -7.55
CA GLU A 178 -30.82 14.31 -7.75
C GLU A 178 -31.70 14.64 -6.54
N VAL A 179 -31.23 14.27 -5.32
CA VAL A 179 -31.94 14.59 -4.08
C VAL A 179 -32.02 16.10 -3.86
N SER A 180 -30.97 16.86 -4.23
CA SER A 180 -31.01 18.34 -4.19
C SER A 180 -32.08 18.91 -5.07
N SER A 181 -32.18 18.42 -6.30
CA SER A 181 -33.27 18.84 -7.24
C SER A 181 -34.65 18.48 -6.71
N GLY A 182 -34.81 17.26 -6.17
CA GLY A 182 -36.08 16.82 -5.57
C GLY A 182 -36.49 17.69 -4.35
N SER A 183 -35.51 18.04 -3.48
CA SER A 183 -35.77 18.91 -2.34
C SER A 183 -36.23 20.31 -2.78
N ALA A 184 -35.58 20.88 -3.80
CA ALA A 184 -36.01 22.18 -4.35
C ALA A 184 -37.42 22.13 -4.92
N GLN A 185 -37.80 21.04 -5.58
CA GLN A 185 -39.13 20.84 -6.12
C GLN A 185 -40.20 20.70 -5.02
N ILE A 186 -39.85 19.99 -3.92
CA ILE A 186 -40.73 19.90 -2.74
C ILE A 186 -40.97 21.30 -2.17
N THR A 187 -39.89 22.10 -1.97
CA THR A 187 -39.99 23.47 -1.46
C THR A 187 -40.93 24.34 -2.35
N ALA A 188 -40.81 24.26 -3.68
CA ALA A 188 -41.66 24.97 -4.60
C ALA A 188 -43.15 24.51 -4.49
N SER A 189 -43.38 23.19 -4.41
CA SER A 189 -44.73 22.63 -4.26
C SER A 189 -45.38 23.03 -2.94
N VAL A 190 -44.60 23.11 -1.82
CA VAL A 190 -45.09 23.58 -0.54
C VAL A 190 -45.52 25.07 -0.59
N ALA A 191 -44.75 25.90 -1.29
CA ALA A 191 -45.11 27.31 -1.51
C ALA A 191 -46.38 27.45 -2.33
N ASP A 192 -46.60 26.61 -3.34
CA ASP A 192 -47.84 26.58 -4.15
C ASP A 192 -49.03 26.15 -3.32
N ILE A 193 -48.90 25.15 -2.47
CA ILE A 193 -49.94 24.68 -1.54
C ILE A 193 -50.31 25.81 -0.57
N ALA A 194 -49.31 26.54 -0.02
CA ALA A 194 -49.54 27.64 0.89
C ALA A 194 -50.36 28.75 0.21
N ARG A 195 -50.02 29.11 -1.05
CA ARG A 195 -50.79 30.12 -1.84
C ARG A 195 -52.19 29.64 -2.13
N GLY A 196 -52.40 28.39 -2.52
CA GLY A 196 -53.71 27.79 -2.73
C GLY A 196 -54.56 27.82 -1.46
N THR A 197 -53.97 27.49 -0.30
CA THR A 197 -54.68 27.52 0.98
C THR A 197 -55.16 28.93 1.36
N ASP A 198 -54.37 29.96 1.08
CA ASP A 198 -54.75 31.35 1.36
C ASP A 198 -55.86 31.80 0.42
N GLN A 199 -55.86 31.42 -0.87
CA GLN A 199 -56.91 31.68 -1.83
C GLN A 199 -58.22 30.95 -1.45
N ASP A 200 -58.14 29.72 -0.95
CA ASP A 200 -59.29 28.98 -0.45
C ASP A 200 -59.94 29.67 0.77
N ARG A 201 -59.13 30.21 1.69
CA ARG A 201 -59.58 31.01 2.83
C ARG A 201 -60.32 32.25 2.39
N GLU A 202 -59.80 32.98 1.41
CA GLU A 202 -60.42 34.18 0.89
C GLU A 202 -61.76 33.82 0.23
N SER A 203 -61.79 32.78 -0.58
CA SER A 203 -63.00 32.26 -1.25
C SER A 203 -64.08 31.80 -0.25
N ALA A 204 -63.65 31.09 0.84
CA ALA A 204 -64.53 30.69 1.92
C ALA A 204 -65.12 31.93 2.68
N GLY A 205 -64.30 32.93 2.93
CA GLY A 205 -64.74 34.21 3.50
C GLY A 205 -65.80 34.97 2.64
N HIS A 206 -65.56 35.03 1.33
CA HIS A 206 -66.49 35.59 0.39
C HIS A 206 -67.85 34.78 0.34
N THR A 207 -67.76 33.45 0.36
CA THR A 207 -68.95 32.60 0.41
C THR A 207 -69.76 32.83 1.70
N ALA A 208 -69.11 32.87 2.84
CA ALA A 208 -69.80 33.17 4.09
C ALA A 208 -70.47 34.56 4.11
N SER A 209 -69.79 35.58 3.60
CA SER A 209 -70.38 36.94 3.45
C SER A 209 -71.63 36.94 2.50
N THR A 210 -71.53 36.23 1.39
CA THR A 210 -72.68 36.10 0.44
C THR A 210 -73.85 35.35 1.05
N ALA A 211 -73.59 34.27 1.81
CA ALA A 211 -74.61 33.52 2.55
C ALA A 211 -75.34 34.40 3.56
N THR A 212 -74.54 35.23 4.33
CA THR A 212 -75.14 36.19 5.29
C THR A 212 -76.05 37.23 4.58
N SER A 213 -75.61 37.76 3.44
CA SER A 213 -76.37 38.70 2.67
C SER A 213 -77.67 38.08 2.11
N LEU A 214 -77.61 36.81 1.69
CA LEU A 214 -78.76 36.05 1.18
C LEU A 214 -79.78 35.82 2.33
N ALA A 215 -79.30 35.45 3.52
CA ALA A 215 -80.17 35.26 4.68
C ALA A 215 -80.87 36.53 5.09
N ALA A 216 -80.19 37.68 5.05
CA ALA A 216 -80.74 38.97 5.33
C ALA A 216 -81.80 39.38 4.26
N SER A 217 -81.57 39.06 2.99
CA SER A 217 -82.52 39.26 1.89
C SER A 217 -83.77 38.39 2.03
N ALA A 218 -83.57 37.11 2.40
CA ALA A 218 -84.69 36.19 2.67
C ALA A 218 -85.56 36.65 3.83
N SER A 219 -84.98 37.15 4.94
CA SER A 219 -85.72 37.71 6.05
C SER A 219 -86.51 38.97 5.67
N ARG A 220 -85.92 39.86 4.84
CA ARG A 220 -86.66 41.01 4.31
C ARG A 220 -87.85 40.61 3.40
N LEU A 221 -87.70 39.64 2.57
CA LEU A 221 -88.75 39.07 1.75
C LEU A 221 -89.87 38.47 2.59
N GLN A 222 -89.51 37.75 3.66
CA GLN A 222 -90.44 37.20 4.63
C GLN A 222 -91.24 38.29 5.33
N ASP A 223 -90.61 39.36 5.77
CA ASP A 223 -91.25 40.53 6.39
C ASP A 223 -92.22 41.26 5.35
N LEU A 224 -91.78 41.39 4.11
CA LEU A 224 -92.63 42.00 3.05
C LEU A 224 -93.86 41.14 2.74
N THR A 225 -93.69 39.84 2.64
CA THR A 225 -94.84 38.94 2.34
C THR A 225 -95.78 38.86 3.56
N GLY A 226 -95.27 38.91 4.80
CA GLY A 226 -96.09 38.94 6.03
C GLY A 226 -96.95 40.20 6.16
N ARG A 227 -96.61 41.30 5.50
CA ARG A 227 -97.42 42.53 5.40
C ARG A 227 -98.62 42.47 4.44
N PHE A 228 -98.64 41.47 3.53
CA PHE A 228 -99.71 41.28 2.53
C PHE A 228 -100.65 40.13 2.89
N THR A 229 -100.49 39.47 4.06
CA THR A 229 -101.51 38.51 4.56
C THR A 229 -102.60 39.33 5.24
N VAL A 230 -103.76 39.39 4.55
CA VAL A 230 -105.05 39.92 5.03
C VAL A 230 -105.71 38.82 5.86
#